data_770b564a4f46d869fccc4384fe1672b2
#
_entry.id   770b564a4f46d869fccc4384fe1672b2
#
_cell.length_a   1.000
_cell.length_b   1.000
_cell.length_c   1.000
_cell.angle_alpha   90.00
_cell.angle_beta   90.00
_cell.angle_gamma   90.00
#
_symmetry.space_group_name_H-M   'P 1'
#
loop_
_entity.id
_entity.type
_entity.pdbx_description
1 polymer ?
#
loop_
_entity_poly.entity_id
_entity_poly.type
_entity_poly.pdbx_seq_one_letter_code
_entity_poly.pdbx_strand_id
1 'polypeptide(L)'
;GLPNPGQTVRKGEVLAYVVPSAAPIERSNQSSQLAELRAAKSLADKRVARLKELADTVPRKDIEAAETESASLAERIAAIGGGLATREALVAPVSGVIASAHVVAGQVVDARELLFEIVDPSRLRIEALAFDPALAANVGSATLSVGNQRVPLEFIGAARSLREQALPLGFRAQGAALNSLAVGQPVRVFVQTKEKVKGLAVPVASLMKNPANQTV
;
A
#
# COMPACT_ATOMS: atom_id res chain seq x y z
N GLY A 1 -15.96 8.69 5.23
CA GLY A 1 -15.67 8.81 3.80
C GLY A 1 -14.30 8.22 3.49
N LEU A 2 -13.99 8.03 2.22
CA LEU A 2 -12.64 7.62 1.81
C LEU A 2 -11.63 8.74 2.13
N PRO A 3 -10.40 8.40 2.48
CA PRO A 3 -9.37 9.41 2.70
C PRO A 3 -8.94 10.07 1.39
N ASN A 4 -8.59 11.36 1.48
CA ASN A 4 -8.21 12.17 0.32
C ASN A 4 -6.68 12.25 0.16
N PRO A 5 -6.17 12.50 -1.06
CA PRO A 5 -4.77 12.86 -1.27
C PRO A 5 -4.34 14.02 -0.39
N GLY A 6 -3.12 13.94 0.17
CA GLY A 6 -2.58 14.89 1.14
C GLY A 6 -2.94 14.60 2.61
N GLN A 7 -3.85 13.67 2.88
CA GLN A 7 -4.20 13.28 4.25
C GLN A 7 -3.12 12.37 4.85
N THR A 8 -2.76 12.65 6.10
CA THR A 8 -1.84 11.79 6.87
C THR A 8 -2.58 10.61 7.46
N VAL A 9 -1.99 9.43 7.34
CA VAL A 9 -2.53 8.17 7.88
C VAL A 9 -1.49 7.44 8.71
N ARG A 10 -1.95 6.64 9.67
CA ARG A 10 -1.09 5.79 10.51
C ARG A 10 -1.14 4.35 10.04
N LYS A 11 -0.05 3.62 10.24
CA LYS A 11 -0.02 2.18 10.01
C LYS A 11 -1.15 1.48 10.77
N GLY A 12 -1.94 0.65 10.08
CA GLY A 12 -3.10 -0.05 10.61
C GLY A 12 -4.41 0.77 10.62
N GLU A 13 -4.38 2.03 10.20
CA GLU A 13 -5.58 2.85 10.06
C GLU A 13 -6.46 2.32 8.92
N VAL A 14 -7.76 2.24 9.17
CA VAL A 14 -8.73 1.76 8.17
C VAL A 14 -9.00 2.85 7.14
N LEU A 15 -8.65 2.59 5.90
CA LEU A 15 -8.85 3.50 4.76
C LEU A 15 -10.22 3.31 4.11
N ALA A 16 -10.65 2.05 3.99
CA ALA A 16 -11.90 1.67 3.34
C ALA A 16 -12.37 0.31 3.83
N TYR A 17 -13.59 -0.03 3.49
CA TYR A 17 -14.11 -1.39 3.60
C TYR A 17 -14.44 -1.92 2.21
N VAL A 18 -13.89 -3.08 1.89
CA VAL A 18 -14.17 -3.81 0.66
C VAL A 18 -15.20 -4.89 0.96
N VAL A 19 -16.24 -4.96 0.15
CA VAL A 19 -17.24 -6.02 0.22
C VAL A 19 -16.99 -6.95 -0.96
N PRO A 20 -16.75 -8.25 -0.73
CA PRO A 20 -16.58 -9.20 -1.83
C PRO A 20 -17.80 -9.17 -2.76
N SER A 21 -17.56 -8.95 -4.03
CA SER A 21 -18.60 -8.92 -5.07
C SER A 21 -18.76 -10.32 -5.65
N ALA A 22 -19.54 -11.18 -5.00
CA ALA A 22 -20.01 -12.40 -5.66
C ALA A 22 -20.95 -12.05 -6.82
N ALA A 23 -20.89 -12.81 -7.91
CA ALA A 23 -21.81 -12.64 -9.03
C ALA A 23 -23.27 -12.65 -8.53
N PRO A 24 -24.18 -11.84 -9.09
CA PRO A 24 -25.58 -11.76 -8.62
C PRO A 24 -26.26 -13.12 -8.51
N ILE A 25 -25.99 -14.03 -9.45
CA ILE A 25 -26.52 -15.40 -9.46
C ILE A 25 -25.96 -16.21 -8.28
N GLU A 26 -24.68 -16.11 -8.03
CA GLU A 26 -24.01 -16.83 -6.93
C GLU A 26 -24.52 -16.35 -5.57
N ARG A 27 -24.68 -15.03 -5.41
CA ARG A 27 -25.26 -14.42 -4.20
C ARG A 27 -26.72 -14.85 -4.00
N SER A 28 -27.51 -14.93 -5.07
CA SER A 28 -28.88 -15.44 -5.03
C SER A 28 -28.92 -16.91 -4.60
N ASN A 29 -28.07 -17.76 -5.17
CA ASN A 29 -27.98 -19.16 -4.80
C ASN A 29 -27.57 -19.37 -3.34
N GLN A 30 -26.57 -18.62 -2.86
CA GLN A 30 -26.12 -18.65 -1.47
C GLN A 30 -27.23 -18.17 -0.51
N SER A 31 -27.97 -17.13 -0.89
CA SER A 31 -29.07 -16.61 -0.06
C SER A 31 -30.22 -17.61 0.01
N SER A 32 -30.55 -18.29 -1.08
CA SER A 32 -31.57 -19.34 -1.12
C SER A 32 -31.15 -20.53 -0.26
N GLN A 33 -29.93 -21.00 -0.39
CA GLN A 33 -29.38 -22.08 0.43
C GLN A 33 -29.37 -21.73 1.92
N LEU A 34 -29.05 -20.49 2.27
CA LEU A 34 -29.08 -20.00 3.64
C LEU A 34 -30.52 -19.98 4.20
N ALA A 35 -31.51 -19.60 3.37
CA ALA A 35 -32.91 -19.62 3.75
C ALA A 35 -33.42 -21.04 4.01
N GLU A 36 -33.05 -22.00 3.17
CA GLU A 36 -33.40 -23.43 3.34
C GLU A 36 -32.79 -23.99 4.64
N LEU A 37 -31.50 -23.73 4.89
CA LEU A 37 -30.82 -24.18 6.13
C LEU A 37 -31.46 -23.56 7.39
N ARG A 38 -31.86 -22.29 7.33
CA ARG A 38 -32.54 -21.63 8.45
C ARG A 38 -33.94 -22.25 8.71
N ALA A 39 -34.66 -22.60 7.66
CA ALA A 39 -35.95 -23.28 7.78
C ALA A 39 -35.75 -24.68 8.40
N ALA A 40 -34.79 -25.45 7.91
CA ALA A 40 -34.43 -26.77 8.46
C ALA A 40 -34.04 -26.68 9.95
N LYS A 41 -33.20 -25.70 10.30
CA LYS A 41 -32.81 -25.45 11.68
C LYS A 41 -33.99 -25.13 12.57
N SER A 42 -34.90 -24.27 12.13
CA SER A 42 -36.12 -23.94 12.88
C SER A 42 -36.98 -25.17 13.16
N LEU A 43 -37.07 -26.10 12.19
CA LEU A 43 -37.76 -27.39 12.38
C LEU A 43 -37.05 -28.28 13.38
N ALA A 44 -35.71 -28.39 13.27
CA ALA A 44 -34.90 -29.17 14.20
C ALA A 44 -35.03 -28.61 15.65
N ASP A 45 -34.94 -27.29 15.81
CA ASP A 45 -35.11 -26.65 17.12
C ASP A 45 -36.47 -26.96 17.76
N LYS A 46 -37.54 -26.93 16.96
CA LYS A 46 -38.91 -27.30 17.44
C LYS A 46 -39.00 -28.78 17.82
N ARG A 47 -38.24 -29.64 17.09
CA ARG A 47 -38.15 -31.08 17.44
C ARG A 47 -37.43 -31.27 18.76
N VAL A 48 -36.30 -30.59 18.96
CA VAL A 48 -35.55 -30.61 20.24
C VAL A 48 -36.42 -30.15 21.38
N ALA A 49 -37.14 -29.01 21.23
CA ALA A 49 -38.03 -28.51 22.27
C ALA A 49 -39.11 -29.52 22.66
N ARG A 50 -39.76 -30.12 21.67
CA ARG A 50 -40.81 -31.14 21.90
C ARG A 50 -40.27 -32.38 22.60
N LEU A 51 -39.08 -32.88 22.19
CA LEU A 51 -38.44 -34.04 22.83
C LEU A 51 -38.03 -33.74 24.27
N LYS A 52 -37.58 -32.52 24.56
CA LYS A 52 -37.25 -32.08 25.93
C LYS A 52 -38.49 -31.97 26.81
N GLU A 53 -39.64 -31.55 26.32
CA GLU A 53 -40.90 -31.55 27.06
C GLU A 53 -41.35 -32.97 27.41
N LEU A 54 -40.96 -33.97 26.65
CA LEU A 54 -41.27 -35.37 26.83
C LEU A 54 -40.10 -36.19 27.40
N ALA A 55 -39.11 -35.54 28.05
CA ALA A 55 -37.86 -36.13 28.46
C ALA A 55 -38.02 -37.35 29.43
N ASP A 56 -39.11 -37.41 30.14
CA ASP A 56 -39.43 -38.52 31.07
C ASP A 56 -39.89 -39.80 30.33
N THR A 57 -40.33 -39.68 29.05
CA THR A 57 -40.91 -40.75 28.25
C THR A 57 -40.09 -41.13 27.00
N VAL A 58 -39.14 -40.32 26.62
CA VAL A 58 -38.33 -40.47 25.40
C VAL A 58 -36.89 -40.88 25.77
N PRO A 59 -36.25 -41.77 25.05
CA PRO A 59 -34.85 -42.13 25.26
C PRO A 59 -33.95 -40.95 25.12
N ARG A 60 -32.98 -40.78 26.02
CA ARG A 60 -31.98 -39.71 26.01
C ARG A 60 -31.22 -39.59 24.68
N LYS A 61 -30.92 -40.73 24.05
CA LYS A 61 -30.23 -40.76 22.77
C LYS A 61 -31.00 -40.03 21.66
N ASP A 62 -32.33 -40.02 21.71
CA ASP A 62 -33.15 -39.37 20.69
C ASP A 62 -33.13 -37.82 20.87
N ILE A 63 -33.04 -37.38 22.12
CA ILE A 63 -32.85 -35.95 22.44
C ILE A 63 -31.43 -35.51 21.98
N GLU A 64 -30.39 -36.27 22.30
CA GLU A 64 -29.01 -35.99 21.92
C GLU A 64 -28.84 -35.96 20.38
N ALA A 65 -29.49 -36.90 19.67
CA ALA A 65 -29.47 -36.92 18.20
C ALA A 65 -30.13 -35.65 17.61
N ALA A 66 -31.25 -35.23 18.15
CA ALA A 66 -31.94 -34.02 17.69
C ALA A 66 -31.14 -32.74 17.99
N GLU A 67 -30.48 -32.68 19.15
CA GLU A 67 -29.58 -31.57 19.51
C GLU A 67 -28.37 -31.51 18.57
N THR A 68 -27.78 -32.66 18.23
CA THR A 68 -26.66 -32.75 17.31
C THR A 68 -27.05 -32.30 15.90
N GLU A 69 -28.27 -32.68 15.45
CA GLU A 69 -28.81 -32.23 14.16
C GLU A 69 -28.98 -30.69 14.13
N SER A 70 -29.57 -30.10 15.18
CA SER A 70 -29.72 -28.66 15.30
C SER A 70 -28.38 -27.94 15.33
N ALA A 71 -27.39 -28.44 16.07
CA ALA A 71 -26.04 -27.89 16.16
C ALA A 71 -25.32 -27.93 14.79
N SER A 72 -25.41 -29.05 14.08
CA SER A 72 -24.82 -29.20 12.74
C SER A 72 -25.41 -28.20 11.74
N LEU A 73 -26.73 -27.97 11.77
CA LEU A 73 -27.38 -26.96 10.94
C LEU A 73 -26.94 -25.55 11.30
N ALA A 74 -26.72 -25.25 12.60
CA ALA A 74 -26.20 -23.97 13.02
C ALA A 74 -24.80 -23.69 12.51
N GLU A 75 -23.90 -24.69 12.54
CA GLU A 75 -22.54 -24.60 11.99
C GLU A 75 -22.55 -24.35 10.47
N ARG A 76 -23.40 -25.05 9.72
CA ARG A 76 -23.55 -24.83 8.28
C ARG A 76 -24.06 -23.43 7.94
N ILE A 77 -25.02 -22.92 8.72
CA ILE A 77 -25.53 -21.56 8.57
C ILE A 77 -24.44 -20.54 8.84
N ALA A 78 -23.61 -20.74 9.90
CA ALA A 78 -22.50 -19.87 10.22
C ALA A 78 -21.43 -19.86 9.11
N ALA A 79 -21.09 -21.03 8.56
CA ALA A 79 -20.12 -21.16 7.49
C ALA A 79 -20.53 -20.41 6.21
N ILE A 80 -21.80 -20.54 5.78
CA ILE A 80 -22.31 -19.84 4.60
C ILE A 80 -22.54 -18.35 4.90
N GLY A 81 -23.13 -18.04 6.04
CA GLY A 81 -23.48 -16.67 6.42
C GLY A 81 -22.27 -15.76 6.64
N GLY A 82 -21.15 -16.33 7.13
CA GLY A 82 -19.89 -15.61 7.31
C GLY A 82 -19.34 -15.05 6.00
N GLY A 83 -19.41 -15.81 4.91
CA GLY A 83 -18.93 -15.40 3.59
C GLY A 83 -19.74 -14.28 2.93
N LEU A 84 -21.03 -14.18 3.24
CA LEU A 84 -21.92 -13.17 2.63
C LEU A 84 -21.84 -11.78 3.29
N ALA A 85 -21.39 -11.71 4.53
CA ALA A 85 -21.42 -10.49 5.35
C ALA A 85 -20.04 -9.90 5.64
N THR A 86 -18.96 -10.54 5.20
CA THR A 86 -17.61 -10.14 5.58
C THR A 86 -17.21 -8.87 4.82
N ARG A 87 -17.18 -7.76 5.53
CA ARG A 87 -16.50 -6.54 5.07
C ARG A 87 -15.03 -6.68 5.43
N GLU A 88 -14.17 -6.64 4.44
CA GLU A 88 -12.74 -6.63 4.65
C GLU A 88 -12.25 -5.18 4.83
N ALA A 89 -11.55 -4.92 5.92
CA ALA A 89 -10.98 -3.61 6.17
C ALA A 89 -9.67 -3.46 5.38
N LEU A 90 -9.63 -2.51 4.46
CA LEU A 90 -8.40 -2.09 3.80
C LEU A 90 -7.67 -1.14 4.75
N VAL A 91 -6.53 -1.58 5.27
CA VAL A 91 -5.75 -0.82 6.26
C VAL A 91 -4.47 -0.27 5.65
N ALA A 92 -4.00 0.87 6.15
CA ALA A 92 -2.73 1.46 5.75
C ALA A 92 -1.55 0.54 6.17
N PRO A 93 -0.70 0.08 5.23
CA PRO A 93 0.42 -0.80 5.55
C PRO A 93 1.56 -0.08 6.27
N VAL A 94 1.66 1.23 6.06
CA VAL A 94 2.67 2.13 6.65
C VAL A 94 2.04 3.44 7.10
N SER A 95 2.69 4.14 8.02
CA SER A 95 2.34 5.53 8.32
C SER A 95 2.93 6.45 7.25
N GLY A 96 2.17 7.48 6.84
CA GLY A 96 2.62 8.40 5.80
C GLY A 96 1.51 9.35 5.35
N VAL A 97 1.67 9.88 4.15
CA VAL A 97 0.70 10.75 3.50
C VAL A 97 0.14 10.02 2.27
N ILE A 98 -1.15 10.13 2.04
CA ILE A 98 -1.78 9.61 0.83
C ILE A 98 -1.31 10.46 -0.36
N ALA A 99 -0.50 9.87 -1.23
CA ALA A 99 -0.02 10.51 -2.44
C ALA A 99 -1.09 10.54 -3.52
N SER A 100 -1.83 9.43 -3.68
CA SER A 100 -2.93 9.32 -4.63
C SER A 100 -4.03 8.40 -4.11
N ALA A 101 -5.25 8.64 -4.56
CA ALA A 101 -6.43 7.80 -4.33
C ALA A 101 -7.16 7.63 -5.68
N HIS A 102 -7.26 6.39 -6.14
CA HIS A 102 -7.82 6.05 -7.44
C HIS A 102 -9.19 5.38 -7.34
N VAL A 103 -9.84 5.50 -6.20
CA VAL A 103 -11.11 4.83 -5.91
C VAL A 103 -12.14 5.80 -5.36
N VAL A 104 -13.41 5.57 -5.73
CA VAL A 104 -14.56 6.26 -5.16
C VAL A 104 -15.47 5.29 -4.42
N ALA A 105 -16.22 5.79 -3.45
CA ALA A 105 -17.13 4.96 -2.67
C ALA A 105 -18.20 4.33 -3.56
N GLY A 106 -18.40 3.01 -3.44
CA GLY A 106 -19.33 2.24 -4.25
C GLY A 106 -18.79 1.74 -5.59
N GLN A 107 -17.55 2.03 -5.92
CA GLN A 107 -16.87 1.49 -7.09
C GLN A 107 -16.62 -0.01 -6.93
N VAL A 108 -16.77 -0.76 -8.01
CA VAL A 108 -16.30 -2.14 -8.12
C VAL A 108 -14.84 -2.11 -8.51
N VAL A 109 -14.00 -2.82 -7.77
CA VAL A 109 -12.56 -2.85 -7.94
C VAL A 109 -12.06 -4.28 -8.11
N ASP A 110 -10.99 -4.45 -8.88
CA ASP A 110 -10.35 -5.75 -9.07
C ASP A 110 -9.34 -6.04 -7.96
N ALA A 111 -9.05 -7.33 -7.73
CA ALA A 111 -8.16 -7.79 -6.65
C ALA A 111 -6.70 -7.28 -6.75
N ARG A 112 -6.30 -6.71 -7.88
CA ARG A 112 -4.95 -6.17 -8.15
C ARG A 112 -4.94 -4.69 -8.48
N GLU A 113 -6.07 -4.03 -8.32
CA GLU A 113 -6.20 -2.60 -8.60
C GLU A 113 -5.52 -1.78 -7.50
N LEU A 114 -4.76 -0.75 -7.92
CA LEU A 114 -4.13 0.19 -7.00
C LEU A 114 -5.18 1.19 -6.53
N LEU A 115 -5.59 1.11 -5.28
CA LEU A 115 -6.61 1.97 -4.70
C LEU A 115 -6.03 3.22 -4.04
N PHE A 116 -4.96 3.05 -3.26
CA PHE A 116 -4.29 4.14 -2.54
C PHE A 116 -2.79 3.98 -2.63
N GLU A 117 -2.09 5.08 -2.80
CA GLU A 117 -0.65 5.17 -2.67
C GLU A 117 -0.29 5.96 -1.41
N ILE A 118 0.48 5.35 -0.52
CA ILE A 118 0.90 5.97 0.74
C ILE A 118 2.41 6.13 0.71
N VAL A 119 2.87 7.35 0.95
CA VAL A 119 4.29 7.71 0.93
C VAL A 119 4.72 8.19 2.31
N ASP A 120 5.87 7.70 2.79
CA ASP A 120 6.55 8.27 3.93
C ASP A 120 7.44 9.44 3.45
N PRO A 121 7.01 10.69 3.63
CA PRO A 121 7.74 11.84 3.10
C PRO A 121 9.07 12.09 3.81
N SER A 122 9.29 11.48 4.97
CA SER A 122 10.56 11.62 5.72
C SER A 122 11.68 10.75 5.18
N ARG A 123 11.38 9.78 4.31
CA ARG A 123 12.32 8.81 3.74
C ARG A 123 12.07 8.63 2.25
N LEU A 124 12.81 9.37 1.46
CA LEU A 124 12.67 9.32 0.01
C LEU A 124 13.88 8.64 -0.64
N ARG A 125 13.62 8.00 -1.77
CA ARG A 125 14.64 7.53 -2.68
C ARG A 125 14.80 8.54 -3.80
N ILE A 126 16.04 8.97 -4.04
CA ILE A 126 16.37 9.92 -5.11
C ILE A 126 17.10 9.13 -6.19
N GLU A 127 16.68 9.31 -7.42
CA GLU A 127 17.35 8.77 -8.59
C GLU A 127 17.98 9.93 -9.38
N ALA A 128 19.28 9.86 -9.63
CA ALA A 128 19.96 10.79 -10.48
C ALA A 128 20.51 10.06 -11.72
N LEU A 129 20.40 10.67 -12.90
CA LEU A 129 20.89 10.11 -14.14
C LEU A 129 22.32 10.62 -14.40
N ALA A 130 23.30 9.73 -14.44
CA ALA A 130 24.69 10.04 -14.78
C ALA A 130 24.96 9.68 -16.24
N PHE A 131 25.29 10.67 -17.05
CA PHE A 131 25.67 10.47 -18.46
C PHE A 131 27.08 9.90 -18.59
N ASP A 132 27.92 10.11 -17.59
CA ASP A 132 29.25 9.49 -17.50
C ASP A 132 29.23 8.33 -16.49
N PRO A 133 29.37 7.07 -16.95
CA PRO A 133 29.40 5.90 -16.07
C PRO A 133 30.54 5.90 -15.06
N ALA A 134 31.65 6.62 -15.34
CA ALA A 134 32.78 6.72 -14.43
C ALA A 134 32.42 7.41 -13.10
N LEU A 135 31.40 8.27 -13.11
CA LEU A 135 30.88 8.88 -11.87
C LEU A 135 30.41 7.85 -10.85
N ALA A 136 29.83 6.73 -11.28
CA ALA A 136 29.32 5.70 -10.40
C ALA A 136 30.40 5.07 -9.49
N ALA A 137 31.62 4.91 -10.01
CA ALA A 137 32.76 4.37 -9.26
C ALA A 137 33.38 5.41 -8.31
N ASN A 138 33.17 6.70 -8.59
CA ASN A 138 33.86 7.81 -7.94
C ASN A 138 32.98 8.66 -7.04
N VAL A 139 31.75 8.25 -6.72
CA VAL A 139 30.86 8.97 -5.80
C VAL A 139 31.52 9.09 -4.43
N GLY A 140 31.85 10.31 -4.01
CA GLY A 140 32.40 10.62 -2.70
C GLY A 140 31.30 11.04 -1.71
N SER A 141 30.62 12.12 -2.01
CA SER A 141 29.46 12.59 -1.25
C SER A 141 28.39 13.13 -2.21
N ALA A 142 27.16 13.15 -1.75
CA ALA A 142 26.06 13.73 -2.53
C ALA A 142 25.14 14.57 -1.63
N THR A 143 24.60 15.63 -2.19
CA THR A 143 23.65 16.51 -1.51
C THR A 143 22.48 16.86 -2.44
N LEU A 144 21.31 16.96 -1.85
CA LEU A 144 20.07 17.42 -2.48
C LEU A 144 19.79 18.85 -2.04
N SER A 145 19.44 19.72 -2.97
CA SER A 145 18.96 21.05 -2.66
C SER A 145 17.44 21.07 -2.57
N VAL A 146 16.91 21.41 -1.39
CA VAL A 146 15.48 21.58 -1.14
C VAL A 146 15.25 23.02 -0.65
N GLY A 147 14.75 23.89 -1.52
CA GLY A 147 14.74 25.32 -1.24
C GLY A 147 16.15 25.85 -0.94
N ASN A 148 16.33 26.44 0.24
CA ASN A 148 17.64 26.94 0.72
C ASN A 148 18.41 25.93 1.59
N GLN A 149 17.89 24.71 1.76
CA GLN A 149 18.53 23.69 2.59
C GLN A 149 19.27 22.68 1.72
N ARG A 150 20.44 22.21 2.22
CA ARG A 150 21.15 21.08 1.64
C ARG A 150 20.95 19.86 2.50
N VAL A 151 20.35 18.83 1.93
CA VAL A 151 20.10 17.53 2.57
C VAL A 151 21.20 16.57 2.11
N PRO A 152 21.96 15.97 3.03
CA PRO A 152 22.93 14.96 2.66
C PRO A 152 22.23 13.72 2.11
N LEU A 153 22.84 13.11 1.10
CA LEU A 153 22.36 11.89 0.47
C LEU A 153 23.32 10.74 0.73
N GLU A 154 22.77 9.58 1.07
CA GLU A 154 23.48 8.34 1.16
C GLU A 154 23.47 7.64 -0.20
N PHE A 155 24.64 7.39 -0.79
CA PHE A 155 24.74 6.65 -2.05
C PHE A 155 24.46 5.16 -1.81
N ILE A 156 23.43 4.63 -2.50
CA ILE A 156 23.03 3.22 -2.41
C ILE A 156 23.81 2.39 -3.44
N GLY A 157 23.93 2.92 -4.66
CA GLY A 157 24.58 2.24 -5.77
C GLY A 157 24.12 2.77 -7.13
N ALA A 158 24.76 2.24 -8.18
CA ALA A 158 24.39 2.49 -9.56
C ALA A 158 23.61 1.29 -10.13
N ALA A 159 22.64 1.55 -10.97
CA ALA A 159 21.97 0.51 -11.74
C ALA A 159 22.97 -0.17 -12.69
N ARG A 160 22.63 -1.39 -13.14
CA ARG A 160 23.43 -2.10 -14.15
C ARG A 160 22.76 -2.06 -15.54
N SER A 161 21.75 -1.23 -15.69
CA SER A 161 21.04 -0.96 -16.95
C SER A 161 20.98 0.54 -17.19
N LEU A 162 21.14 0.95 -18.43
CA LEU A 162 20.99 2.34 -18.83
C LEU A 162 19.51 2.68 -18.99
N ARG A 163 19.13 3.90 -18.62
CA ARG A 163 17.85 4.52 -18.91
C ARG A 163 18.10 5.83 -19.61
N GLU A 164 17.50 6.03 -20.78
CA GLU A 164 17.70 7.24 -21.60
C GLU A 164 19.19 7.57 -21.86
N GLN A 165 19.99 6.52 -22.13
CA GLN A 165 21.44 6.60 -22.36
C GLN A 165 22.26 7.08 -21.13
N ALA A 166 21.66 7.14 -19.96
CA ALA A 166 22.30 7.50 -18.71
C ALA A 166 22.26 6.35 -17.71
N LEU A 167 23.22 6.33 -16.80
CA LEU A 167 23.32 5.36 -15.72
C LEU A 167 22.55 5.89 -14.49
N PRO A 168 21.46 5.22 -14.04
CA PRO A 168 20.77 5.62 -12.82
C PRO A 168 21.61 5.40 -11.57
N LEU A 169 21.80 6.46 -10.78
CA LEU A 169 22.43 6.45 -9.47
C LEU A 169 21.34 6.56 -8.39
N GLY A 170 21.28 5.59 -7.49
CA GLY A 170 20.33 5.57 -6.40
C GLY A 170 20.90 6.19 -5.12
N PHE A 171 20.16 7.09 -4.51
CA PHE A 171 20.47 7.70 -3.23
C PHE A 171 19.30 7.56 -2.26
N ARG A 172 19.62 7.50 -0.97
CA ARG A 172 18.64 7.60 0.12
C ARG A 172 18.73 8.99 0.74
N ALA A 173 17.59 9.61 0.93
CA ALA A 173 17.44 10.86 1.65
C ALA A 173 16.55 10.65 2.88
N GLN A 174 16.89 11.31 3.98
CA GLN A 174 16.12 11.29 5.23
C GLN A 174 16.10 12.68 5.85
N GLY A 175 14.99 13.03 6.47
CA GLY A 175 14.85 14.28 7.22
C GLY A 175 13.59 15.06 6.92
N ALA A 176 13.23 15.96 7.82
CA ALA A 176 12.00 16.75 7.74
C ALA A 176 11.95 17.71 6.54
N ALA A 177 13.11 18.12 6.01
CA ALA A 177 13.17 18.98 4.82
C ALA A 177 12.53 18.32 3.57
N LEU A 178 12.46 16.97 3.55
CA LEU A 178 11.88 16.23 2.44
C LEU A 178 10.35 16.29 2.40
N ASN A 179 9.70 16.68 3.49
CA ASN A 179 8.24 16.74 3.57
C ASN A 179 7.60 17.70 2.56
N SER A 180 8.39 18.61 2.00
CA SER A 180 7.94 19.54 0.95
C SER A 180 8.06 18.96 -0.47
N LEU A 181 8.63 17.77 -0.64
CA LEU A 181 8.83 17.16 -1.94
C LEU A 181 7.71 16.16 -2.24
N ALA A 182 7.28 16.16 -3.49
CA ALA A 182 6.37 15.15 -4.02
C ALA A 182 7.14 14.02 -4.72
N VAL A 183 6.57 12.82 -4.75
CA VAL A 183 7.11 11.71 -5.57
C VAL A 183 7.03 12.09 -7.05
N GLY A 184 8.09 11.80 -7.79
CA GLY A 184 8.21 12.18 -9.20
C GLY A 184 8.63 13.63 -9.45
N GLN A 185 8.81 14.44 -8.41
CA GLN A 185 9.28 15.81 -8.55
C GLN A 185 10.75 15.85 -8.99
N PRO A 186 11.09 16.63 -10.04
CA PRO A 186 12.48 16.81 -10.46
C PRO A 186 13.24 17.64 -9.42
N VAL A 187 14.42 17.15 -9.04
CA VAL A 187 15.29 17.75 -8.03
C VAL A 187 16.71 17.87 -8.51
N ARG A 188 17.52 18.76 -7.90
CA ARG A 188 18.95 18.88 -8.21
C ARG A 188 19.78 18.14 -7.19
N VAL A 189 20.58 17.20 -7.67
CA VAL A 189 21.55 16.45 -6.87
C VAL A 189 22.95 16.94 -7.23
N PHE A 190 23.72 17.29 -6.21
CA PHE A 190 25.12 17.64 -6.35
C PHE A 190 25.96 16.47 -5.86
N VAL A 191 26.69 15.86 -6.76
CA VAL A 191 27.59 14.74 -6.46
C VAL A 191 29.04 15.26 -6.48
N GLN A 192 29.76 15.03 -5.39
CA GLN A 192 31.19 15.25 -5.32
C GLN A 192 31.92 13.93 -5.53
N THR A 193 32.87 13.94 -6.43
CA THR A 193 33.73 12.77 -6.67
C THR A 193 34.81 12.63 -5.59
N LYS A 194 35.31 11.42 -5.41
CA LYS A 194 36.47 11.14 -4.54
C LYS A 194 37.76 11.70 -5.14
N GLU A 195 37.80 11.87 -6.45
CA GLU A 195 38.95 12.36 -7.18
C GLU A 195 39.17 13.85 -6.90
N LYS A 196 40.38 14.20 -6.55
CA LYS A 196 40.80 15.57 -6.29
C LYS A 196 41.63 16.08 -7.49
N VAL A 197 41.15 17.13 -8.10
CA VAL A 197 41.89 17.83 -9.14
C VAL A 197 42.71 18.95 -8.51
N LYS A 198 44.00 18.98 -8.78
CA LYS A 198 44.87 20.09 -8.38
C LYS A 198 44.69 21.23 -9.37
N GLY A 199 44.36 22.41 -8.90
CA GLY A 199 44.16 23.59 -9.74
C GLY A 199 43.88 24.85 -8.92
N LEU A 200 43.84 25.99 -9.58
CA LEU A 200 43.44 27.25 -8.98
C LEU A 200 41.91 27.41 -9.14
N ALA A 201 41.20 27.71 -8.08
CA ALA A 201 39.79 28.03 -8.12
C ALA A 201 39.63 29.49 -8.59
N VAL A 202 39.05 29.68 -9.76
CA VAL A 202 38.78 31.01 -10.31
C VAL A 202 37.26 31.23 -10.26
N PRO A 203 36.75 32.34 -9.65
CA PRO A 203 35.34 32.65 -9.68
C PRO A 203 34.84 32.81 -11.10
N VAL A 204 33.68 32.24 -11.42
CA VAL A 204 33.07 32.32 -12.76
C VAL A 204 32.88 33.76 -13.22
N ALA A 205 32.62 34.68 -12.28
CA ALA A 205 32.46 36.12 -12.55
C ALA A 205 33.75 36.81 -13.03
N SER A 206 34.91 36.18 -12.83
CA SER A 206 36.21 36.71 -13.32
C SER A 206 36.61 36.15 -14.70
N LEU A 207 35.81 35.25 -15.25
CA LEU A 207 36.04 34.71 -16.59
C LEU A 207 35.44 35.64 -17.64
N MET A 208 36.26 36.12 -18.56
CA MET A 208 35.81 36.98 -19.66
C MET A 208 35.96 36.20 -20.99
N LYS A 209 35.12 36.54 -21.95
CA LYS A 209 35.27 36.04 -23.34
C LYS A 209 36.09 37.02 -24.12
N ASN A 210 37.11 36.57 -24.79
CA ASN A 210 37.86 37.40 -25.74
C ASN A 210 37.08 37.55 -27.05
N PRO A 211 37.52 38.47 -27.95
CA PRO A 211 36.86 38.65 -29.24
C PRO A 211 36.74 37.40 -30.12
N ALA A 212 37.60 36.40 -29.87
CA ALA A 212 37.55 35.10 -30.53
C ALA A 212 36.62 34.09 -29.84
N ASN A 213 35.75 34.53 -28.90
CA ASN A 213 34.80 33.73 -28.13
C ASN A 213 35.44 32.64 -27.22
N GLN A 214 36.74 32.77 -26.92
CA GLN A 214 37.46 31.91 -26.01
C GLN A 214 37.35 32.47 -24.60
N THR A 215 37.20 31.58 -23.60
CA THR A 215 37.15 31.96 -22.17
C THR A 215 38.60 32.23 -21.71
N VAL A 216 38.86 33.40 -21.17
CA VAL A 216 40.14 33.85 -20.60
C VAL A 216 39.92 34.32 -19.18
#